data_2dbad638e095de10fc6e7b8518f45bba
#
_entry.id   2dbad638e095de10fc6e7b8518f45bba
#
_cell.length_a   1.000
_cell.length_b   1.000
_cell.length_c   1.000
_cell.angle_alpha   90.00
_cell.angle_beta   90.00
_cell.angle_gamma   90.00
#
_symmetry.space_group_name_H-M   'P 1'
#
loop_
_entity.id
_entity.type
_entity.pdbx_description
1 polymer ?
#
loop_
_entity_poly.entity_id
_entity_poly.type
_entity_poly.pdbx_seq_one_letter_code
_entity_poly.pdbx_strand_id
1 'polypeptide(L)'
;MYGCVGASRVRYLFDMAKKNQPCIIFVDEIDAVGRHRGADLGGGNDEREQTLNQILVQMDGFESNEGVIVMAATNRADILDPALMRPGRFDRQIYVNLPDVRGREQILKVHARNKPLSPAVNFKPVAR
;
A
#
# COMPACT_ATOMS: atom_id res chain seq x y z
N MET A 1 21.44 8.85 11.59
CA MET A 1 20.93 7.72 12.37
C MET A 1 19.45 7.37 12.14
N TYR A 2 18.75 8.14 11.35
CA TYR A 2 17.35 7.85 11.04
C TYR A 2 17.15 6.78 9.96
N GLY A 3 18.18 6.49 9.18
CA GLY A 3 18.09 5.57 8.05
C GLY A 3 17.89 4.09 8.41
N CYS A 4 18.26 3.67 9.61
CA CYS A 4 18.10 2.29 10.05
C CYS A 4 16.72 2.01 10.65
N VAL A 5 15.92 3.05 10.93
CA VAL A 5 14.65 2.91 11.62
C VAL A 5 13.61 2.19 10.75
N GLY A 6 13.57 2.52 9.46
CA GLY A 6 12.62 1.88 8.55
C GLY A 6 12.86 0.38 8.39
N ALA A 7 14.11 -0.01 8.15
CA ALA A 7 14.48 -1.42 7.98
C ALA A 7 14.25 -2.23 9.28
N SER A 8 14.59 -1.64 10.42
CA SER A 8 14.37 -2.27 11.73
C SER A 8 12.89 -2.47 12.03
N ARG A 9 12.06 -1.49 11.69
CA ARG A 9 10.60 -1.58 11.86
C ARG A 9 9.99 -2.67 10.97
N VAL A 10 10.48 -2.79 9.74
CA VAL A 10 10.04 -3.85 8.83
C VAL A 10 10.35 -5.21 9.42
N ARG A 11 11.57 -5.42 9.90
CA ARG A 11 11.96 -6.68 10.52
C ARG A 11 11.09 -7.00 11.72
N TYR A 12 10.87 -6.04 12.60
CA TYR A 12 10.02 -6.19 13.78
C TYR A 12 8.59 -6.57 13.39
N LEU A 13 8.03 -5.90 12.39
CA LEU A 13 6.68 -6.17 11.92
C LEU A 13 6.53 -7.60 11.40
N PHE A 14 7.49 -8.07 10.60
CA PHE A 14 7.46 -9.43 10.07
C PHE A 14 7.69 -10.48 11.16
N ASP A 15 8.56 -10.20 12.13
CA ASP A 15 8.77 -11.09 13.28
C ASP A 15 7.50 -11.21 14.12
N MET A 16 6.80 -10.10 14.36
CA MET A 16 5.52 -10.11 15.06
C MET A 16 4.45 -10.88 14.29
N ALA A 17 4.42 -10.75 12.98
CA ALA A 17 3.48 -11.48 12.14
C ALA A 17 3.69 -12.99 12.24
N LYS A 18 4.94 -13.43 12.23
CA LYS A 18 5.26 -14.85 12.40
C LYS A 18 4.80 -15.41 13.75
N LYS A 19 4.86 -14.60 14.80
CA LYS A 19 4.43 -15.00 16.15
C LYS A 19 2.92 -15.00 16.33
N ASN A 20 2.19 -14.25 15.51
CA ASN A 20 0.75 -14.04 15.65
C ASN A 20 -0.05 -14.59 14.47
N GLN A 21 0.41 -15.67 13.88
CA GLN A 21 -0.30 -16.33 12.79
C GLN A 21 -1.65 -16.89 13.26
N PRO A 22 -2.70 -16.85 12.42
CA PRO A 22 -2.77 -16.23 11.10
C PRO A 22 -2.97 -14.71 11.18
N CYS A 23 -2.32 -13.97 10.28
CA CYS A 23 -2.43 -12.51 10.26
C CYS A 23 -2.17 -11.94 8.87
N ILE A 24 -2.47 -10.66 8.71
CA ILE A 24 -2.24 -9.90 7.48
C ILE A 24 -1.32 -8.74 7.81
N ILE A 25 -0.24 -8.58 7.05
CA ILE A 25 0.58 -7.37 7.05
C ILE A 25 0.07 -6.47 5.94
N PHE A 26 -0.30 -5.25 6.31
CA PHE A 26 -0.76 -4.27 5.33
C PHE A 26 0.23 -3.09 5.27
N VAL A 27 0.69 -2.79 4.06
CA VAL A 27 1.61 -1.67 3.80
C VAL A 27 0.91 -0.68 2.88
N ASP A 28 0.60 0.49 3.41
CA ASP A 28 -0.02 1.55 2.61
C ASP A 28 1.07 2.41 1.97
N GLU A 29 0.76 2.95 0.80
CA GLU A 29 1.67 3.83 0.06
C GLU A 29 3.06 3.21 -0.14
N ILE A 30 3.10 1.98 -0.63
CA ILE A 30 4.37 1.26 -0.81
C ILE A 30 5.30 1.95 -1.81
N ASP A 31 4.78 2.81 -2.66
CA ASP A 31 5.58 3.61 -3.59
C ASP A 31 6.53 4.57 -2.89
N ALA A 32 6.29 4.90 -1.62
CA ALA A 32 7.21 5.71 -0.83
C ALA A 32 8.58 5.04 -0.65
N VAL A 33 8.63 3.72 -0.59
CA VAL A 33 9.88 2.95 -0.41
C VAL A 33 10.19 2.02 -1.58
N GLY A 34 9.17 1.67 -2.37
CA GLY A 34 9.27 0.71 -3.45
C GLY A 34 9.55 1.30 -4.84
N ARG A 35 10.10 2.52 -4.93
CA ARG A 35 10.38 3.16 -6.21
C ARG A 35 11.50 2.44 -6.97
N HIS A 36 11.40 2.50 -8.30
CA HIS A 36 12.41 1.96 -9.19
C HIS A 36 13.79 2.56 -8.88
N ARG A 37 14.81 1.71 -8.83
CA ARG A 37 16.19 2.13 -8.61
C ARG A 37 16.66 3.02 -9.75
N GLY A 38 17.26 4.16 -9.42
CA GLY A 38 17.80 5.10 -10.39
C GLY A 38 16.85 6.21 -10.82
N ALA A 39 15.59 6.21 -10.36
CA ALA A 39 14.66 7.28 -10.69
C ALA A 39 14.90 8.58 -9.90
N ASP A 40 15.65 8.50 -8.82
CA ASP A 40 15.95 9.63 -7.94
C ASP A 40 17.45 9.83 -7.81
N LEU A 41 17.91 11.02 -8.09
CA LEU A 41 19.32 11.42 -7.98
C LEU A 41 19.64 12.11 -6.65
N GLY A 42 18.74 12.03 -5.67
CA GLY A 42 18.89 12.74 -4.39
C GLY A 42 19.35 11.85 -3.24
N GLY A 43 19.90 12.46 -2.19
CA GLY A 43 20.55 11.80 -1.06
C GLY A 43 19.64 11.07 -0.06
N GLY A 44 18.37 10.77 -0.41
CA GLY A 44 17.46 9.99 0.44
C GLY A 44 17.27 8.55 0.01
N ASN A 45 18.01 8.11 -1.01
CA ASN A 45 17.78 6.81 -1.65
C ASN A 45 18.26 5.63 -0.83
N ASP A 46 19.33 5.79 -0.06
CA ASP A 46 19.94 4.69 0.69
C ASP A 46 18.97 4.11 1.73
N GLU A 47 18.28 4.96 2.45
CA GLU A 47 17.31 4.54 3.45
C GLU A 47 16.11 3.82 2.82
N ARG A 48 15.58 4.37 1.74
CA ARG A 48 14.45 3.76 1.01
C ARG A 48 14.86 2.43 0.40
N GLU A 49 16.05 2.36 -0.16
CA GLU A 49 16.59 1.15 -0.76
C GLU A 49 16.80 0.07 0.29
N GLN A 50 17.34 0.41 1.45
CA GLN A 50 17.51 -0.52 2.57
C GLN A 50 16.17 -1.04 3.07
N THR A 51 15.17 -0.18 3.19
CA THR A 51 13.82 -0.56 3.61
C THR A 51 13.19 -1.50 2.60
N LEU A 52 13.29 -1.18 1.31
CA LEU A 52 12.78 -2.03 0.25
C LEU A 52 13.46 -3.40 0.26
N ASN A 53 14.78 -3.43 0.33
CA ASN A 53 15.53 -4.69 0.38
C ASN A 53 15.13 -5.53 1.58
N GLN A 54 14.90 -4.92 2.73
CA GLN A 54 14.47 -5.62 3.94
C GLN A 54 13.06 -6.22 3.76
N ILE A 55 12.15 -5.49 3.12
CA ILE A 55 10.83 -6.03 2.79
C ILE A 55 10.95 -7.27 1.90
N LEU A 56 11.76 -7.18 0.85
CA LEU A 56 11.96 -8.28 -0.08
C LEU A 56 12.58 -9.52 0.61
N VAL A 57 13.59 -9.31 1.44
CA VAL A 57 14.24 -10.38 2.21
C VAL A 57 13.24 -11.04 3.14
N GLN A 58 12.45 -10.27 3.85
CA GLN A 58 11.46 -10.80 4.79
C GLN A 58 10.36 -11.57 4.07
N MET A 59 9.89 -11.08 2.91
CA MET A 59 8.90 -11.79 2.10
C MET A 59 9.43 -13.12 1.57
N ASP A 60 10.66 -13.14 1.11
CA ASP A 60 11.30 -14.36 0.60
C ASP A 60 11.55 -15.38 1.72
N GLY A 61 11.61 -14.92 2.97
CA GLY A 61 11.78 -15.76 4.14
C GLY A 61 10.53 -16.48 4.62
N PHE A 62 9.36 -16.16 4.07
CA PHE A 62 8.13 -16.87 4.41
C PHE A 62 8.03 -18.20 3.66
N GLU A 63 7.71 -19.24 4.39
CA GLU A 63 7.35 -20.52 3.79
C GLU A 63 5.90 -20.48 3.29
N SER A 64 5.60 -21.29 2.28
CA SER A 64 4.28 -21.31 1.65
C SER A 64 3.14 -21.72 2.57
N ASN A 65 3.45 -22.37 3.70
CA ASN A 65 2.48 -22.82 4.68
C ASN A 65 2.34 -21.88 5.89
N GLU A 66 3.07 -20.78 5.93
CA GLU A 66 2.91 -19.80 7.00
C GLU A 66 1.60 -19.03 6.81
N GLY A 67 0.89 -18.79 7.92
CA GLY A 67 -0.39 -18.09 7.92
C GLY A 67 -0.26 -16.57 7.88
N VAL A 68 0.65 -16.04 7.08
CA VAL A 68 0.86 -14.60 6.94
C VAL A 68 0.62 -14.18 5.49
N ILE A 69 -0.25 -13.21 5.30
CA ILE A 69 -0.53 -12.60 4.00
C ILE A 69 -0.01 -11.17 4.03
N VAL A 70 0.76 -10.80 3.01
CA VAL A 70 1.28 -9.44 2.86
C VAL A 70 0.48 -8.73 1.77
N MET A 71 -0.13 -7.61 2.13
CA MET A 71 -0.87 -6.76 1.20
C MET A 71 -0.22 -5.37 1.16
N ALA A 72 -0.13 -4.81 -0.02
CA ALA A 72 0.37 -3.45 -0.21
C ALA A 72 -0.58 -2.64 -1.07
N ALA A 73 -0.64 -1.36 -0.82
CA ALA A 73 -1.47 -0.44 -1.60
C ALA A 73 -0.62 0.69 -2.16
N THR A 74 -0.94 1.13 -3.37
CA THR A 74 -0.29 2.26 -4.01
C THR A 74 -1.23 2.94 -5.01
N ASN A 75 -1.08 4.24 -5.15
CA ASN A 75 -1.71 5.01 -6.23
C ASN A 75 -0.79 5.14 -7.46
N ARG A 76 0.47 4.69 -7.36
CA ARG A 76 1.51 4.88 -8.37
C ARG A 76 2.21 3.56 -8.67
N ALA A 77 1.47 2.59 -9.18
CA ALA A 77 2.04 1.29 -9.54
C ALA A 77 3.10 1.39 -10.65
N ASP A 78 3.04 2.44 -11.45
CA ASP A 78 3.97 2.68 -12.56
C ASP A 78 5.43 2.92 -12.11
N ILE A 79 5.63 3.43 -10.90
CA ILE A 79 6.96 3.75 -10.38
C ILE A 79 7.54 2.67 -9.46
N LEU A 80 6.79 1.59 -9.22
CA LEU A 80 7.26 0.52 -8.35
C LEU A 80 8.40 -0.27 -9.00
N ASP A 81 9.33 -0.73 -8.16
CA ASP A 81 10.42 -1.59 -8.59
C ASP A 81 9.84 -2.94 -9.07
N PRO A 82 10.21 -3.41 -10.28
CA PRO A 82 9.74 -4.71 -10.78
C PRO A 82 10.06 -5.89 -9.87
N ALA A 83 11.07 -5.77 -9.02
CA ALA A 83 11.42 -6.82 -8.05
C ALA A 83 10.28 -7.12 -7.08
N LEU A 84 9.41 -6.14 -6.79
CA LEU A 84 8.24 -6.33 -5.92
C LEU A 84 7.18 -7.23 -6.57
N MET A 85 7.13 -7.27 -7.89
CA MET A 85 6.09 -7.98 -8.64
C MET A 85 6.50 -9.40 -9.05
N ARG A 86 7.66 -9.87 -8.61
CA ARG A 86 8.14 -11.21 -8.93
C ARG A 86 7.28 -12.28 -8.25
N PRO A 87 7.20 -13.50 -8.84
CA PRO A 87 6.50 -14.61 -8.19
C PRO A 87 7.00 -14.86 -6.77
N GLY A 88 6.07 -15.16 -5.87
CA GLY A 88 6.37 -15.34 -4.44
C GLY A 88 6.38 -14.05 -3.63
N ARG A 89 6.27 -12.90 -4.29
CA ARG A 89 6.14 -11.58 -3.66
C ARG A 89 4.73 -11.04 -3.93
N PHE A 90 4.60 -9.82 -4.46
CA PHE A 90 3.29 -9.27 -4.83
C PHE A 90 2.90 -9.75 -6.23
N ASP A 91 2.57 -11.01 -6.33
CA ASP A 91 2.22 -11.65 -7.61
C ASP A 91 0.74 -11.48 -8.00
N ARG A 92 -0.13 -11.14 -7.06
CA ARG A 92 -1.53 -10.80 -7.32
C ARG A 92 -1.74 -9.31 -7.28
N GLN A 93 -2.31 -8.79 -8.36
CA GLN A 93 -2.59 -7.37 -8.50
C GLN A 93 -4.09 -7.15 -8.61
N ILE A 94 -4.59 -6.22 -7.80
CA ILE A 94 -6.00 -5.84 -7.82
C ILE A 94 -6.07 -4.35 -8.14
N TYR A 95 -6.81 -4.02 -9.20
CA TYR A 95 -7.00 -2.65 -9.61
C TYR A 95 -8.32 -2.12 -9.04
N VAL A 96 -8.23 -1.06 -8.24
CA VAL A 96 -9.40 -0.35 -7.76
C VAL A 96 -9.67 0.81 -8.73
N ASN A 97 -10.69 0.66 -9.55
CA ASN A 97 -11.06 1.65 -10.54
C ASN A 97 -11.68 2.88 -9.87
N LEU A 98 -11.66 3.99 -10.62
CA LEU A 98 -12.41 5.17 -10.21
C LEU A 98 -13.89 4.83 -10.08
N PRO A 99 -14.60 5.44 -9.12
CA PRO A 99 -16.01 5.13 -8.92
C PRO A 99 -16.85 5.58 -10.12
N ASP A 100 -17.87 4.79 -10.44
CA ASP A 100 -18.88 5.16 -11.42
C ASP A 100 -19.84 6.22 -10.86
N VAL A 101 -20.87 6.58 -11.64
CA VAL A 101 -21.84 7.59 -11.21
C VAL A 101 -22.51 7.22 -9.90
N ARG A 102 -22.88 5.95 -9.72
CA ARG A 102 -23.51 5.46 -8.49
C ARG A 102 -22.54 5.52 -7.32
N GLY A 103 -21.30 5.14 -7.55
CA GLY A 103 -20.26 5.22 -6.53
C GLY A 103 -19.99 6.65 -6.11
N ARG A 104 -19.89 7.56 -7.05
CA ARG A 104 -19.70 9.00 -6.77
C ARG A 104 -20.88 9.57 -5.99
N GLU A 105 -22.11 9.19 -6.33
CA GLU A 105 -23.30 9.60 -5.59
C GLU A 105 -23.25 9.13 -4.14
N GLN A 106 -22.85 7.89 -3.91
CA GLN A 106 -22.69 7.34 -2.56
C GLN A 106 -21.61 8.06 -1.76
N ILE A 107 -20.48 8.36 -2.40
CA ILE A 107 -19.39 9.12 -1.77
C ILE A 107 -19.88 10.50 -1.34
N LEU A 108 -20.60 11.20 -2.21
CA LEU A 108 -21.19 12.51 -1.88
C LEU A 108 -22.14 12.40 -0.69
N LYS A 109 -22.99 11.38 -0.66
CA LYS A 109 -23.92 11.15 0.45
C LYS A 109 -23.18 10.92 1.78
N VAL A 110 -22.11 10.14 1.76
CA VAL A 110 -21.30 9.87 2.95
C VAL A 110 -20.67 11.16 3.49
N HIS A 111 -20.07 11.96 2.61
CA HIS A 111 -19.44 13.22 3.01
C HIS A 111 -20.43 14.32 3.40
N ALA A 112 -21.67 14.21 2.95
CA ALA A 112 -22.72 15.19 3.24
C ALA A 112 -23.48 14.92 4.55
N ARG A 113 -23.27 13.78 5.21
CA ARG A 113 -24.05 13.34 6.38
C ARG A 113 -24.13 14.37 7.50
N ASN A 114 -23.03 15.09 7.76
CA ASN A 114 -22.94 16.06 8.85
C ASN A 114 -22.89 17.51 8.33
N LYS A 115 -23.38 17.75 7.11
CA LYS A 115 -23.36 19.08 6.50
C LYS A 115 -24.76 19.64 6.40
N PRO A 116 -24.94 20.96 6.66
CA PRO A 116 -26.24 21.61 6.53
C PRO A 116 -26.57 21.85 5.05
N LEU A 117 -27.24 20.90 4.44
CA LEU A 117 -27.64 20.99 3.03
C LEU A 117 -29.15 21.21 2.91
N SER A 118 -29.55 21.92 1.85
CA SER A 118 -30.96 22.09 1.51
C SER A 118 -31.60 20.73 1.21
N PRO A 119 -32.85 20.48 1.63
CA PRO A 119 -33.56 19.26 1.25
C PRO A 119 -33.71 19.04 -0.26
N ALA A 120 -33.58 20.11 -1.05
CA ALA A 120 -33.67 20.06 -2.52
C ALA A 120 -32.39 19.57 -3.19
N VAL A 121 -31.28 19.36 -2.45
CA VAL A 121 -30.02 18.92 -3.05
C VAL A 121 -30.14 17.49 -3.55
N ASN A 122 -29.86 17.30 -4.83
CA ASN A 122 -29.81 16.00 -5.48
C ASN A 122 -28.37 15.70 -5.90
N PHE A 123 -27.78 14.63 -5.36
CA PHE A 123 -26.39 14.26 -5.62
C PHE A 123 -26.17 13.59 -6.97
N LYS A 124 -27.22 13.03 -7.56
CA LYS A 124 -27.11 12.28 -8.81
C LYS A 124 -26.60 13.13 -9.99
N PRO A 125 -27.14 14.35 -10.24
CA PRO A 125 -26.58 15.21 -11.28
C PRO A 125 -25.17 15.68 -10.98
N VAL A 126 -24.84 15.92 -9.71
CA VAL A 126 -23.52 16.38 -9.30
C VAL A 126 -22.48 15.27 -9.49
N ALA A 127 -22.88 14.01 -9.30
CA ALA A 127 -22.00 12.86 -9.46
C ALA A 127 -21.68 12.52 -10.94
N ARG A 128 -22.45 13.06 -11.88
CA ARG A 128 -22.18 12.92 -13.30
C ARG A 128 -20.98 13.80 -13.70
#